data_0b7536636ca2daaaaa160da47b63d6d1
#
_entry.id   0b7536636ca2daaaaa160da47b63d6d1
#
_cell.length_a   1.000
_cell.length_b   1.000
_cell.length_c   1.000
_cell.angle_alpha   90.00
_cell.angle_beta   90.00
_cell.angle_gamma   90.00
#
_symmetry.space_group_name_H-M   'P 1'
#
loop_
_entity.id
_entity.type
_entity.pdbx_description
1 polymer ?
#
loop_
_entity_poly.entity_id
_entity_poly.type
_entity_poly.pdbx_seq_one_letter_code
_entity_poly.pdbx_strand_id
1 'polypeptide(L)'
;MKSSITTLVFLLLLPMALFTQQKESLQTQKGKVSYSIGIDIGRNMKRQMIEVDLDLLMRGVKDGLSDGKCALTDSVMQLTMAAWQKEMTAKMSETQKKAGEKNKKEGDVFLAENKKKAGVFTLPSGLQYKILKDGTGKSPKATDTVVTHYRGTLINGKEFDSSYKRNQPATFPVNQVIAGWTEALQKMKAGSKWQLFVPSNLGYGENGAGQDIGPNAALIFEVELIDIKK
;
A
#
# COMPACT_ATOMS: atom_id res chain seq x y z
N MET A 1 -80.22 31.06 -5.98
CA MET A 1 -79.30 30.37 -5.04
C MET A 1 -78.26 29.61 -5.86
N LYS A 2 -77.07 30.16 -6.02
CA LYS A 2 -75.93 29.51 -6.68
C LYS A 2 -74.75 29.55 -5.71
N SER A 3 -74.43 28.40 -5.15
CA SER A 3 -73.26 28.22 -4.26
C SER A 3 -72.02 28.00 -5.09
N SER A 4 -71.02 28.90 -4.97
CA SER A 4 -69.67 28.74 -5.58
C SER A 4 -68.81 28.07 -4.55
N ILE A 5 -68.33 26.88 -4.88
CA ILE A 5 -67.27 26.16 -4.15
C ILE A 5 -65.95 26.62 -4.65
N THR A 6 -65.22 27.35 -3.82
CA THR A 6 -63.83 27.74 -4.12
C THR A 6 -62.85 26.65 -3.65
N THR A 7 -62.30 25.88 -4.59
CA THR A 7 -61.34 24.85 -4.30
C THR A 7 -59.97 25.48 -4.08
N LEU A 8 -59.45 25.37 -2.86
CA LEU A 8 -58.13 25.85 -2.48
C LEU A 8 -57.10 24.81 -2.91
N VAL A 9 -56.31 25.13 -3.95
CA VAL A 9 -55.17 24.33 -4.38
C VAL A 9 -53.97 24.71 -3.51
N PHE A 10 -53.63 23.84 -2.58
CA PHE A 10 -52.39 23.94 -1.79
C PHE A 10 -51.27 23.31 -2.59
N LEU A 11 -50.48 24.13 -3.26
CA LEU A 11 -49.33 23.72 -4.07
C LEU A 11 -48.19 23.37 -3.14
N LEU A 12 -47.86 22.06 -3.04
CA LEU A 12 -46.68 21.52 -2.35
C LEU A 12 -45.39 21.96 -3.08
N LEU A 13 -44.82 23.10 -2.66
CA LEU A 13 -43.52 23.61 -3.12
C LEU A 13 -42.45 23.46 -2.04
N LEU A 14 -42.06 22.22 -1.67
CA LEU A 14 -41.09 22.04 -0.58
C LEU A 14 -40.01 20.96 -0.72
N PRO A 15 -39.53 20.54 -1.93
CA PRO A 15 -38.21 19.89 -1.94
C PRO A 15 -37.14 20.59 -2.79
N MET A 16 -37.47 21.64 -3.58
CA MET A 16 -36.43 22.25 -4.45
C MET A 16 -35.42 23.15 -3.74
N ALA A 17 -35.75 23.76 -2.61
CA ALA A 17 -34.90 24.70 -1.90
C ALA A 17 -33.66 24.04 -1.23
N LEU A 18 -33.84 22.80 -0.76
CA LEU A 18 -32.73 22.06 -0.11
C LEU A 18 -31.63 21.62 -1.09
N PHE A 19 -32.02 21.21 -2.31
CA PHE A 19 -31.07 20.82 -3.35
C PHE A 19 -30.30 22.01 -3.96
N THR A 20 -30.91 23.18 -4.05
CA THR A 20 -30.24 24.39 -4.55
C THR A 20 -29.22 24.92 -3.55
N GLN A 21 -29.48 24.87 -2.25
CA GLN A 21 -28.59 25.37 -1.21
C GLN A 21 -27.30 24.50 -1.12
N GLN A 22 -27.42 23.19 -1.32
CA GLN A 22 -26.26 22.29 -1.37
C GLN A 22 -25.39 22.52 -2.61
N LYS A 23 -25.97 22.87 -3.77
CA LYS A 23 -25.28 23.16 -5.01
C LYS A 23 -24.52 24.50 -4.94
N GLU A 24 -25.09 25.51 -4.30
CA GLU A 24 -24.44 26.81 -4.09
C GLU A 24 -23.23 26.70 -3.15
N SER A 25 -23.31 25.90 -2.09
CA SER A 25 -22.18 25.72 -1.15
C SER A 25 -20.94 25.14 -1.77
N LEU A 26 -21.05 24.25 -2.76
CA LEU A 26 -19.92 23.64 -3.49
C LEU A 26 -19.37 24.54 -4.60
N GLN A 27 -20.00 25.64 -4.96
CA GLN A 27 -19.47 26.57 -5.96
C GLN A 27 -18.47 27.56 -5.37
N THR A 28 -18.55 27.85 -4.08
CA THR A 28 -17.60 28.74 -3.41
C THR A 28 -16.27 28.03 -3.15
N GLN A 29 -15.18 28.81 -3.12
CA GLN A 29 -13.85 28.29 -2.74
C GLN A 29 -13.89 27.65 -1.36
N LYS A 30 -14.55 28.29 -0.38
CA LYS A 30 -14.72 27.76 0.97
C LYS A 30 -15.48 26.40 0.97
N GLY A 31 -16.56 26.31 0.20
CA GLY A 31 -17.34 25.08 0.07
C GLY A 31 -16.51 23.92 -0.51
N LYS A 32 -15.76 24.20 -1.60
CA LYS A 32 -14.86 23.21 -2.23
C LYS A 32 -13.79 22.73 -1.28
N VAL A 33 -13.13 23.64 -0.55
CA VAL A 33 -12.09 23.27 0.45
C VAL A 33 -12.68 22.41 1.56
N SER A 34 -13.82 22.83 2.13
CA SER A 34 -14.49 22.06 3.21
C SER A 34 -14.86 20.64 2.76
N TYR A 35 -15.43 20.52 1.57
CA TYR A 35 -15.79 19.20 1.01
C TYR A 35 -14.55 18.34 0.73
N SER A 36 -13.49 18.94 0.20
CA SER A 36 -12.23 18.23 -0.07
C SER A 36 -11.59 17.69 1.21
N ILE A 37 -11.57 18.50 2.28
CA ILE A 37 -11.09 18.04 3.61
C ILE A 37 -11.94 16.85 4.09
N GLY A 38 -13.26 16.93 3.98
CA GLY A 38 -14.17 15.82 4.36
C GLY A 38 -13.90 14.55 3.58
N ILE A 39 -13.67 14.65 2.25
CA ILE A 39 -13.31 13.51 1.41
C ILE A 39 -11.97 12.88 1.85
N ASP A 40 -10.98 13.69 2.15
CA ASP A 40 -9.67 13.17 2.57
C ASP A 40 -9.75 12.46 3.93
N ILE A 41 -10.50 13.01 4.89
CA ILE A 41 -10.78 12.37 6.17
C ILE A 41 -11.50 11.03 5.96
N GLY A 42 -12.59 11.00 5.18
CA GLY A 42 -13.36 9.80 4.92
C GLY A 42 -12.55 8.71 4.19
N ARG A 43 -11.74 9.09 3.20
CA ARG A 43 -10.83 8.16 2.51
C ARG A 43 -9.76 7.59 3.43
N ASN A 44 -9.23 8.42 4.34
CA ASN A 44 -8.25 7.96 5.32
C ASN A 44 -8.85 6.97 6.31
N MET A 45 -10.02 7.28 6.87
CA MET A 45 -10.78 6.36 7.73
C MET A 45 -11.07 5.02 7.04
N LYS A 46 -11.56 5.07 5.79
CA LYS A 46 -11.81 3.86 4.99
C LYS A 46 -10.56 3.02 4.79
N ARG A 47 -9.41 3.64 4.47
CA ARG A 47 -8.13 2.92 4.30
C ARG A 47 -7.67 2.25 5.60
N GLN A 48 -7.91 2.90 6.73
CA GLN A 48 -7.54 2.38 8.05
C GLN A 48 -8.62 1.48 8.67
N MET A 49 -9.72 1.23 7.96
CA MET A 49 -10.87 0.46 8.43
C MET A 49 -11.42 0.99 9.77
N ILE A 50 -11.42 2.31 9.92
CA ILE A 50 -11.96 2.99 11.10
C ILE A 50 -13.46 3.19 10.91
N GLU A 51 -14.25 2.57 11.78
CA GLU A 51 -15.70 2.74 11.85
C GLU A 51 -16.05 3.81 12.88
N VAL A 52 -16.82 4.82 12.48
CA VAL A 52 -17.27 5.91 13.34
C VAL A 52 -18.72 6.26 13.04
N ASP A 53 -19.41 6.78 14.04
CA ASP A 53 -20.66 7.49 13.86
C ASP A 53 -20.39 8.87 13.26
N LEU A 54 -20.86 9.09 12.03
CA LEU A 54 -20.58 10.33 11.28
C LEU A 54 -21.24 11.56 11.91
N ASP A 55 -22.40 11.41 12.52
CA ASP A 55 -23.13 12.52 13.16
C ASP A 55 -22.38 12.97 14.44
N LEU A 56 -21.94 12.00 15.24
CA LEU A 56 -21.10 12.28 16.43
C LEU A 56 -19.72 12.84 16.04
N LEU A 57 -19.12 12.35 14.97
CA LEU A 57 -17.88 12.90 14.45
C LEU A 57 -18.05 14.36 14.04
N MET A 58 -19.08 14.67 13.26
CA MET A 58 -19.36 16.04 12.83
C MET A 58 -19.71 16.96 13.99
N ARG A 59 -20.39 16.44 15.03
CA ARG A 59 -20.63 17.17 16.27
C ARG A 59 -19.31 17.49 16.98
N GLY A 60 -18.42 16.50 17.12
CA GLY A 60 -17.09 16.71 17.72
C GLY A 60 -16.26 17.76 16.97
N VAL A 61 -16.33 17.75 15.61
CA VAL A 61 -15.68 18.79 14.80
C VAL A 61 -16.25 20.19 15.10
N LYS A 62 -17.59 20.31 15.21
CA LYS A 62 -18.24 21.58 15.55
C LYS A 62 -17.87 22.06 16.96
N ASP A 63 -17.90 21.15 17.94
CA ASP A 63 -17.54 21.46 19.32
C ASP A 63 -16.07 21.94 19.40
N GLY A 64 -15.16 21.26 18.69
CA GLY A 64 -13.74 21.63 18.65
C GLY A 64 -13.40 22.93 17.90
N LEU A 65 -14.30 23.40 17.01
CA LEU A 65 -14.17 24.69 16.31
C LEU A 65 -14.82 25.84 17.05
N SER A 66 -15.51 25.55 18.15
CA SER A 66 -16.22 26.55 18.97
C SER A 66 -15.50 26.70 20.31
N ASP A 67 -15.64 27.90 20.92
CA ASP A 67 -15.18 28.15 22.29
C ASP A 67 -16.16 27.56 23.33
N GLY A 68 -17.08 26.70 22.89
CA GLY A 68 -18.10 26.08 23.73
C GLY A 68 -17.58 24.90 24.54
N LYS A 69 -18.41 24.39 25.46
CA LYS A 69 -18.11 23.18 26.23
C LYS A 69 -18.23 21.94 25.34
N CYS A 70 -17.14 21.16 25.26
CA CYS A 70 -17.17 19.84 24.63
C CYS A 70 -18.12 18.90 25.40
N ALA A 71 -18.77 17.99 24.68
CA ALA A 71 -19.67 16.99 25.28
C ALA A 71 -18.92 15.98 26.19
N LEU A 72 -17.63 15.78 25.94
CA LEU A 72 -16.73 14.95 26.74
C LEU A 72 -15.64 15.82 27.36
N THR A 73 -15.19 15.45 28.57
CA THR A 73 -14.01 16.07 29.18
C THR A 73 -12.73 15.59 28.50
N ASP A 74 -11.66 16.39 28.59
CA ASP A 74 -10.34 16.03 28.03
C ASP A 74 -9.84 14.69 28.56
N SER A 75 -10.05 14.40 29.85
CA SER A 75 -9.66 13.13 30.48
C SER A 75 -10.41 11.96 29.85
N VAL A 76 -11.73 12.06 29.62
CA VAL A 76 -12.53 11.02 28.97
C VAL A 76 -12.07 10.81 27.53
N MET A 77 -11.82 11.91 26.78
CA MET A 77 -11.33 11.84 25.40
C MET A 77 -9.97 11.12 25.34
N GLN A 78 -9.02 11.49 26.20
CA GLN A 78 -7.70 10.87 26.25
C GLN A 78 -7.76 9.37 26.57
N LEU A 79 -8.54 8.98 27.59
CA LEU A 79 -8.71 7.56 27.95
C LEU A 79 -9.36 6.76 26.84
N THR A 80 -10.39 7.31 26.20
CA THR A 80 -11.10 6.67 25.09
C THR A 80 -10.15 6.47 23.90
N MET A 81 -9.40 7.50 23.52
CA MET A 81 -8.46 7.41 22.41
C MET A 81 -7.30 6.46 22.69
N ALA A 82 -6.78 6.42 23.91
CA ALA A 82 -5.74 5.48 24.32
C ALA A 82 -6.23 4.01 24.25
N ALA A 83 -7.44 3.74 24.74
CA ALA A 83 -8.05 2.41 24.69
C ALA A 83 -8.28 1.99 23.24
N TRP A 84 -8.85 2.86 22.42
CA TRP A 84 -9.09 2.62 21.00
C TRP A 84 -7.78 2.35 20.24
N GLN A 85 -6.74 3.15 20.46
CA GLN A 85 -5.44 2.96 19.82
C GLN A 85 -4.82 1.61 20.18
N LYS A 86 -4.93 1.18 21.45
CA LYS A 86 -4.47 -0.14 21.91
C LYS A 86 -5.21 -1.27 21.16
N GLU A 87 -6.54 -1.16 21.04
CA GLU A 87 -7.36 -2.14 20.32
C GLU A 87 -6.98 -2.20 18.83
N MET A 88 -6.85 -1.05 18.17
CA MET A 88 -6.47 -0.97 16.77
C MET A 88 -5.09 -1.56 16.51
N THR A 89 -4.12 -1.27 17.39
CA THR A 89 -2.77 -1.84 17.30
C THR A 89 -2.81 -3.37 17.43
N ALA A 90 -3.60 -3.89 18.35
CA ALA A 90 -3.77 -5.33 18.52
C ALA A 90 -4.40 -5.99 17.28
N LYS A 91 -5.47 -5.40 16.73
CA LYS A 91 -6.12 -5.87 15.49
C LYS A 91 -5.17 -5.86 14.30
N MET A 92 -4.39 -4.78 14.14
CA MET A 92 -3.40 -4.68 13.07
C MET A 92 -2.32 -5.75 13.20
N SER A 93 -1.78 -5.94 14.41
CA SER A 93 -0.76 -6.96 14.69
C SER A 93 -1.28 -8.36 14.37
N GLU A 94 -2.51 -8.69 14.79
CA GLU A 94 -3.13 -9.99 14.49
C GLU A 94 -3.34 -10.20 12.99
N THR A 95 -3.80 -9.17 12.29
CA THR A 95 -3.99 -9.20 10.84
C THR A 95 -2.66 -9.41 10.11
N GLN A 96 -1.62 -8.68 10.51
CA GLN A 96 -0.27 -8.84 9.95
C GLN A 96 0.29 -10.23 10.22
N LYS A 97 0.12 -10.76 11.44
CA LYS A 97 0.55 -12.11 11.79
C LYS A 97 -0.12 -13.16 10.91
N LYS A 98 -1.46 -13.11 10.78
CA LYS A 98 -2.21 -14.04 9.91
C LYS A 98 -1.77 -13.93 8.43
N ALA A 99 -1.58 -12.71 7.94
CA ALA A 99 -1.08 -12.48 6.59
C ALA A 99 0.34 -13.05 6.42
N GLY A 100 1.21 -12.86 7.41
CA GLY A 100 2.57 -13.36 7.39
C GLY A 100 2.64 -14.90 7.42
N GLU A 101 1.82 -15.56 8.22
CA GLU A 101 1.71 -17.03 8.24
C GLU A 101 1.23 -17.59 6.89
N LYS A 102 0.21 -16.95 6.31
CA LYS A 102 -0.29 -17.30 4.97
C LYS A 102 0.78 -17.12 3.91
N ASN A 103 1.41 -15.94 3.84
CA ASN A 103 2.43 -15.64 2.85
C ASN A 103 3.63 -16.57 2.94
N LYS A 104 4.05 -16.89 4.19
CA LYS A 104 5.14 -17.85 4.41
C LYS A 104 4.79 -19.22 3.86
N LYS A 105 3.63 -19.75 4.19
CA LYS A 105 3.17 -21.07 3.69
C LYS A 105 3.09 -21.09 2.17
N GLU A 106 2.48 -20.09 1.56
CA GLU A 106 2.35 -19.97 0.10
C GLU A 106 3.72 -19.83 -0.58
N GLY A 107 4.62 -19.03 0.02
CA GLY A 107 5.98 -18.84 -0.46
C GLY A 107 6.81 -20.12 -0.38
N ASP A 108 6.74 -20.85 0.73
CA ASP A 108 7.46 -22.11 0.91
C ASP A 108 7.00 -23.16 -0.11
N VAL A 109 5.68 -23.29 -0.33
CA VAL A 109 5.11 -24.18 -1.36
C VAL A 109 5.57 -23.76 -2.75
N PHE A 110 5.48 -22.48 -3.07
CA PHE A 110 5.91 -21.94 -4.36
C PHE A 110 7.39 -22.26 -4.64
N LEU A 111 8.29 -21.99 -3.70
CA LEU A 111 9.71 -22.24 -3.84
C LEU A 111 10.02 -23.75 -3.93
N ALA A 112 9.31 -24.60 -3.17
CA ALA A 112 9.46 -26.04 -3.23
C ALA A 112 9.09 -26.63 -4.60
N GLU A 113 8.06 -26.09 -5.24
CA GLU A 113 7.70 -26.49 -6.61
C GLU A 113 8.62 -25.84 -7.65
N ASN A 114 9.02 -24.58 -7.45
CA ASN A 114 9.83 -23.85 -8.41
C ASN A 114 11.22 -24.47 -8.60
N LYS A 115 11.85 -24.97 -7.52
CA LYS A 115 13.17 -25.64 -7.60
C LYS A 115 13.18 -26.90 -8.49
N LYS A 116 12.01 -27.49 -8.77
CA LYS A 116 11.89 -28.67 -9.65
C LYS A 116 11.83 -28.30 -11.13
N LYS A 117 11.65 -27.02 -11.44
CA LYS A 117 11.51 -26.56 -12.83
C LYS A 117 12.85 -26.55 -13.55
N ALA A 118 12.84 -26.93 -14.82
CA ALA A 118 14.04 -26.92 -15.66
C ALA A 118 14.66 -25.51 -15.72
N GLY A 119 16.00 -25.47 -15.56
CA GLY A 119 16.77 -24.22 -15.60
C GLY A 119 16.70 -23.38 -14.34
N VAL A 120 16.06 -23.85 -13.27
CA VAL A 120 16.07 -23.20 -11.96
C VAL A 120 17.19 -23.79 -11.10
N PHE A 121 18.04 -22.95 -10.58
CA PHE A 121 19.13 -23.27 -9.67
C PHE A 121 18.78 -22.76 -8.26
N THR A 122 19.23 -23.50 -7.25
CA THR A 122 19.00 -23.12 -5.84
C THR A 122 20.35 -22.98 -5.14
N LEU A 123 20.57 -21.84 -4.47
CA LEU A 123 21.77 -21.58 -3.68
C LEU A 123 21.60 -22.09 -2.22
N PRO A 124 22.67 -22.29 -1.47
CA PRO A 124 22.61 -22.76 -0.07
C PRO A 124 21.78 -21.85 0.84
N SER A 125 21.68 -20.55 0.53
CA SER A 125 20.86 -19.56 1.22
C SER A 125 19.35 -19.79 1.04
N GLY A 126 18.95 -20.61 0.06
CA GLY A 126 17.57 -20.80 -0.37
C GLY A 126 17.16 -19.88 -1.52
N LEU A 127 18.02 -18.93 -1.95
CA LEU A 127 17.77 -18.13 -3.14
C LEU A 127 17.68 -19.04 -4.37
N GLN A 128 16.64 -18.86 -5.18
CA GLN A 128 16.55 -19.55 -6.46
C GLN A 128 16.68 -18.56 -7.60
N TYR A 129 17.26 -19.01 -8.71
CA TYR A 129 17.40 -18.17 -9.89
C TYR A 129 17.31 -18.98 -11.18
N LYS A 130 16.93 -18.29 -12.23
CA LYS A 130 16.96 -18.81 -13.61
C LYS A 130 17.67 -17.79 -14.50
N ILE A 131 18.64 -18.24 -15.28
CA ILE A 131 19.33 -17.40 -16.25
C ILE A 131 18.43 -17.26 -17.48
N LEU A 132 18.02 -16.04 -17.80
CA LEU A 132 17.23 -15.69 -18.97
C LEU A 132 18.11 -15.26 -20.14
N LYS A 133 19.25 -14.62 -19.82
CA LYS A 133 20.26 -14.19 -20.77
C LYS A 133 21.62 -14.21 -20.08
N ASP A 134 22.59 -14.83 -20.70
CA ASP A 134 23.98 -14.79 -20.22
C ASP A 134 24.62 -13.43 -20.48
N GLY A 135 25.47 -13.01 -19.54
CA GLY A 135 26.32 -11.83 -19.69
C GLY A 135 27.78 -12.22 -19.96
N THR A 136 28.51 -11.35 -20.62
CA THR A 136 29.92 -11.53 -20.96
C THR A 136 30.84 -10.65 -20.14
N GLY A 137 30.30 -9.70 -19.38
CA GLY A 137 31.08 -8.77 -18.55
C GLY A 137 31.60 -9.38 -17.25
N LYS A 138 32.15 -8.55 -16.39
CA LYS A 138 32.60 -8.94 -15.05
C LYS A 138 31.43 -9.04 -14.10
N SER A 139 31.60 -9.75 -12.99
CA SER A 139 30.63 -9.74 -11.87
C SER A 139 31.01 -8.63 -10.89
N PRO A 140 30.01 -7.96 -10.29
CA PRO A 140 30.28 -6.91 -9.30
C PRO A 140 30.73 -7.51 -7.96
N LYS A 141 31.48 -6.73 -7.21
CA LYS A 141 31.82 -6.98 -5.81
C LYS A 141 30.74 -6.37 -4.90
N ALA A 142 30.71 -6.76 -3.65
CA ALA A 142 29.77 -6.22 -2.66
C ALA A 142 29.89 -4.69 -2.49
N THR A 143 31.05 -4.11 -2.73
CA THR A 143 31.32 -2.67 -2.60
C THR A 143 31.03 -1.86 -3.87
N ASP A 144 30.74 -2.52 -4.97
CA ASP A 144 30.48 -1.85 -6.25
C ASP A 144 29.05 -1.30 -6.30
N THR A 145 28.83 -0.37 -7.20
CA THR A 145 27.52 0.16 -7.56
C THR A 145 27.09 -0.41 -8.90
N VAL A 146 25.87 -0.88 -9.02
CA VAL A 146 25.34 -1.48 -10.24
C VAL A 146 24.26 -0.64 -10.87
N VAL A 147 24.17 -0.69 -12.19
CA VAL A 147 23.06 -0.14 -12.99
C VAL A 147 22.23 -1.31 -13.49
N THR A 148 20.93 -1.31 -13.18
CA THR A 148 20.04 -2.42 -13.48
C THR A 148 18.71 -1.95 -14.07
N HIS A 149 18.13 -2.76 -14.98
CA HIS A 149 16.69 -2.79 -15.15
C HIS A 149 16.12 -3.93 -14.33
N TYR A 150 14.96 -3.70 -13.74
CA TYR A 150 14.28 -4.73 -12.96
C TYR A 150 12.77 -4.59 -12.96
N ARG A 151 12.11 -5.69 -12.64
CA ARG A 151 10.69 -5.79 -12.36
C ARG A 151 10.49 -6.72 -11.18
N GLY A 152 9.81 -6.24 -10.12
CA GLY A 152 9.49 -7.01 -8.93
C GLY A 152 8.01 -7.35 -8.87
N THR A 153 7.69 -8.63 -8.64
CA THR A 153 6.31 -9.12 -8.48
C THR A 153 6.20 -10.02 -7.25
N LEU A 154 5.01 -10.06 -6.67
CA LEU A 154 4.62 -11.12 -5.73
C LEU A 154 4.41 -12.44 -6.48
N ILE A 155 4.34 -13.56 -5.75
CA ILE A 155 4.10 -14.90 -6.34
C ILE A 155 2.75 -15.01 -7.06
N ASN A 156 1.77 -14.15 -6.75
CA ASN A 156 0.49 -14.06 -7.45
C ASN A 156 0.53 -13.20 -8.73
N GLY A 157 1.71 -12.70 -9.11
CA GLY A 157 1.93 -11.87 -10.30
C GLY A 157 1.68 -10.36 -10.10
N LYS A 158 1.20 -9.91 -8.93
CA LYS A 158 1.04 -8.48 -8.66
C LYS A 158 2.40 -7.80 -8.67
N GLU A 159 2.60 -6.85 -9.58
CA GLU A 159 3.79 -6.02 -9.64
C GLU A 159 3.77 -4.97 -8.54
N PHE A 160 4.88 -4.84 -7.80
CA PHE A 160 5.04 -3.84 -6.76
C PHE A 160 6.08 -2.77 -7.10
N ASP A 161 7.04 -3.09 -7.98
CA ASP A 161 8.02 -2.10 -8.45
C ASP A 161 8.60 -2.50 -9.81
N SER A 162 8.94 -1.50 -10.63
CA SER A 162 9.53 -1.71 -11.96
C SER A 162 10.29 -0.48 -12.43
N SER A 163 11.56 -0.65 -12.79
CA SER A 163 12.35 0.38 -13.47
C SER A 163 11.88 0.61 -14.91
N TYR A 164 11.29 -0.41 -15.53
CA TYR A 164 10.75 -0.28 -16.90
C TYR A 164 9.57 0.68 -16.95
N LYS A 165 8.68 0.68 -15.92
CA LYS A 165 7.57 1.66 -15.84
C LYS A 165 8.04 3.10 -15.71
N ARG A 166 9.21 3.30 -15.13
CA ARG A 166 9.85 4.62 -15.01
C ARG A 166 10.66 5.00 -16.24
N ASN A 167 10.79 4.09 -17.23
CA ASN A 167 11.63 4.24 -18.42
C ASN A 167 13.08 4.64 -18.11
N GLN A 168 13.59 4.24 -16.93
CA GLN A 168 14.92 4.60 -16.47
C GLN A 168 15.53 3.47 -15.66
N PRO A 169 16.79 3.04 -15.96
CA PRO A 169 17.53 2.11 -15.13
C PRO A 169 17.73 2.67 -13.73
N ALA A 170 17.79 1.79 -12.76
CA ALA A 170 18.07 2.15 -11.38
C ALA A 170 19.51 1.83 -11.03
N THR A 171 20.08 2.63 -10.13
CA THR A 171 21.47 2.49 -9.67
C THR A 171 21.47 2.18 -8.19
N PHE A 172 22.16 1.09 -7.78
CA PHE A 172 22.20 0.64 -6.39
C PHE A 172 23.61 0.23 -5.97
N PRO A 173 24.08 0.57 -4.76
CA PRO A 173 25.19 -0.13 -4.12
C PRO A 173 24.80 -1.59 -3.86
N VAL A 174 25.64 -2.54 -4.23
CA VAL A 174 25.35 -3.98 -4.12
C VAL A 174 25.05 -4.41 -2.68
N ASN A 175 25.69 -3.77 -1.70
CA ASN A 175 25.48 -4.06 -0.26
C ASN A 175 24.34 -3.29 0.39
N GLN A 176 23.54 -2.51 -0.37
CA GLN A 176 22.42 -1.72 0.15
C GLN A 176 21.07 -2.16 -0.41
N VAL A 177 21.01 -3.32 -1.03
CA VAL A 177 19.79 -3.96 -1.50
C VAL A 177 19.44 -5.17 -0.61
N ILE A 178 18.28 -5.78 -0.81
CA ILE A 178 17.90 -7.00 -0.08
C ILE A 178 18.92 -8.13 -0.25
N ALA A 179 19.09 -8.98 0.76
CA ALA A 179 20.11 -10.00 0.80
C ALA A 179 20.13 -10.90 -0.45
N GLY A 180 18.93 -11.27 -0.95
CA GLY A 180 18.83 -12.08 -2.17
C GLY A 180 19.41 -11.39 -3.41
N TRP A 181 19.27 -10.07 -3.52
CA TRP A 181 19.88 -9.31 -4.60
C TRP A 181 21.40 -9.19 -4.42
N THR A 182 21.85 -8.89 -3.20
CA THR A 182 23.28 -8.84 -2.88
C THR A 182 23.99 -10.15 -3.27
N GLU A 183 23.35 -11.29 -2.98
CA GLU A 183 23.92 -12.60 -3.34
C GLU A 183 23.86 -12.86 -4.85
N ALA A 184 22.73 -12.57 -5.50
CA ALA A 184 22.55 -12.80 -6.93
C ALA A 184 23.48 -11.93 -7.78
N LEU A 185 23.54 -10.61 -7.51
CA LEU A 185 24.32 -9.65 -8.29
C LEU A 185 25.80 -10.02 -8.32
N GLN A 186 26.37 -10.50 -7.21
CA GLN A 186 27.78 -10.94 -7.18
C GLN A 186 28.06 -12.18 -8.02
N LYS A 187 27.03 -12.92 -8.44
CA LYS A 187 27.13 -14.08 -9.35
C LYS A 187 26.75 -13.74 -10.79
N MET A 188 25.98 -12.67 -10.99
CA MET A 188 25.62 -12.18 -12.31
C MET A 188 26.81 -11.54 -13.01
N LYS A 189 26.88 -11.68 -14.33
CA LYS A 189 27.83 -10.93 -15.17
C LYS A 189 27.14 -9.73 -15.81
N ALA A 190 27.84 -8.63 -15.98
CA ALA A 190 27.31 -7.48 -16.72
C ALA A 190 26.84 -7.92 -18.11
N GLY A 191 25.68 -7.44 -18.53
CA GLY A 191 24.95 -7.86 -19.72
C GLY A 191 24.02 -9.05 -19.52
N SER A 192 23.99 -9.69 -18.32
CA SER A 192 23.08 -10.81 -18.04
C SER A 192 21.70 -10.35 -17.58
N LYS A 193 20.69 -11.21 -17.79
CA LYS A 193 19.35 -11.07 -17.25
C LYS A 193 18.96 -12.36 -16.52
N TRP A 194 18.59 -12.23 -15.25
CA TRP A 194 18.17 -13.34 -14.41
C TRP A 194 16.77 -13.13 -13.88
N GLN A 195 16.08 -14.24 -13.65
CA GLN A 195 14.89 -14.26 -12.83
C GLN A 195 15.25 -14.82 -11.46
N LEU A 196 14.98 -14.06 -10.42
CA LEU A 196 15.26 -14.40 -9.02
C LEU A 196 13.95 -14.76 -8.33
N PHE A 197 14.00 -15.81 -7.50
CA PHE A 197 12.90 -16.21 -6.63
C PHE A 197 13.44 -16.14 -5.21
N VAL A 198 13.04 -15.09 -4.50
CA VAL A 198 13.65 -14.67 -3.25
C VAL A 198 12.75 -15.11 -2.09
N PRO A 199 13.21 -16.03 -1.21
CA PRO A 199 12.48 -16.36 0.00
C PRO A 199 12.43 -15.14 0.92
N SER A 200 11.43 -15.06 1.77
CA SER A 200 11.14 -13.87 2.57
C SER A 200 12.30 -13.41 3.47
N ASN A 201 13.07 -14.36 4.03
CA ASN A 201 14.23 -14.08 4.86
C ASN A 201 15.41 -13.43 4.10
N LEU A 202 15.44 -13.54 2.78
CA LEU A 202 16.39 -12.85 1.90
C LEU A 202 15.77 -11.61 1.22
N GLY A 203 14.50 -11.32 1.52
CA GLY A 203 13.74 -10.16 1.07
C GLY A 203 13.47 -9.18 2.20
N TYR A 204 12.18 -8.95 2.49
CA TYR A 204 11.75 -7.98 3.51
C TYR A 204 11.28 -8.62 4.83
N GLY A 205 11.37 -9.94 4.97
CA GLY A 205 11.12 -10.67 6.21
C GLY A 205 9.71 -10.47 6.78
N GLU A 206 9.62 -10.51 8.10
CA GLU A 206 8.35 -10.41 8.84
C GLU A 206 7.69 -9.04 8.77
N ASN A 207 8.44 -8.00 8.42
CA ASN A 207 7.90 -6.65 8.35
C ASN A 207 7.24 -6.33 7.00
N GLY A 208 7.62 -7.02 5.93
CA GLY A 208 7.24 -6.63 4.58
C GLY A 208 7.82 -5.28 4.17
N ALA A 209 7.26 -4.64 3.13
CA ALA A 209 7.67 -3.30 2.71
C ALA A 209 6.51 -2.53 2.08
N GLY A 210 6.32 -1.29 2.54
CA GLY A 210 5.27 -0.39 2.05
C GLY A 210 3.87 -0.99 2.22
N GLN A 211 3.00 -0.73 1.25
CA GLN A 211 1.62 -1.25 1.24
C GLN A 211 1.45 -2.49 0.33
N ASP A 212 2.46 -2.80 -0.47
CA ASP A 212 2.36 -3.81 -1.51
C ASP A 212 3.01 -5.13 -1.14
N ILE A 213 4.03 -5.13 -0.29
CA ILE A 213 4.75 -6.33 0.12
C ILE A 213 4.40 -6.66 1.57
N GLY A 214 3.53 -7.64 1.73
CA GLY A 214 3.09 -8.10 3.05
C GLY A 214 4.20 -8.85 3.81
N PRO A 215 4.00 -9.08 5.13
CA PRO A 215 4.88 -9.86 5.97
C PRO A 215 5.19 -11.23 5.35
N ASN A 216 6.42 -11.68 5.42
CA ASN A 216 6.89 -13.00 4.96
C ASN A 216 6.57 -13.32 3.49
N ALA A 217 6.38 -12.33 2.63
CA ALA A 217 6.14 -12.56 1.22
C ALA A 217 7.41 -13.04 0.51
N ALA A 218 7.31 -14.13 -0.24
CA ALA A 218 8.31 -14.51 -1.23
C ALA A 218 8.15 -13.62 -2.47
N LEU A 219 9.28 -13.26 -3.10
CA LEU A 219 9.32 -12.29 -4.17
C LEU A 219 9.91 -12.89 -5.44
N ILE A 220 9.45 -12.39 -6.58
CA ILE A 220 9.99 -12.71 -7.89
C ILE A 220 10.54 -11.43 -8.49
N PHE A 221 11.78 -11.46 -8.96
CA PHE A 221 12.36 -10.35 -9.70
C PHE A 221 12.89 -10.84 -11.05
N GLU A 222 12.67 -10.04 -12.07
CA GLU A 222 13.53 -10.06 -13.26
C GLU A 222 14.54 -8.95 -13.08
N VAL A 223 15.85 -9.28 -13.18
CA VAL A 223 16.94 -8.33 -13.03
C VAL A 223 17.85 -8.41 -14.22
N GLU A 224 18.08 -7.30 -14.89
CA GLU A 224 19.06 -7.14 -15.95
C GLU A 224 20.19 -6.28 -15.43
N LEU A 225 21.38 -6.86 -15.32
CA LEU A 225 22.60 -6.16 -14.90
C LEU A 225 23.22 -5.48 -16.13
N ILE A 226 23.06 -4.17 -16.23
CA ILE A 226 23.51 -3.39 -17.38
C ILE A 226 24.98 -3.04 -17.26
N ASP A 227 25.39 -2.48 -16.12
CA ASP A 227 26.73 -1.94 -15.90
C ASP A 227 27.16 -1.99 -14.43
N ILE A 228 28.47 -1.88 -14.20
CA ILE A 228 29.08 -1.84 -12.87
C ILE A 228 29.89 -0.55 -12.79
N LYS A 229 29.48 0.32 -11.87
CA LYS A 229 30.20 1.54 -11.49
C LYS A 229 31.10 1.25 -10.29
N LYS A 230 32.33 1.66 -10.42
CA LYS A 230 33.34 1.58 -9.33
C LYS A 230 33.21 2.79 -8.42
#